data_b3723124f345eee7a09685937bfd26e0
#
_entry.id   b3723124f345eee7a09685937bfd26e0
#
_cell.length_a   1.000
_cell.length_b   1.000
_cell.length_c   1.000
_cell.angle_alpha   90.00
_cell.angle_beta   90.00
_cell.angle_gamma   90.00
#
_symmetry.space_group_name_H-M   'P 1'
#
loop_
_entity.id
_entity.type
_entity.pdbx_description
1 polymer ?
#
loop_
_entity_poly.entity_id
_entity_poly.type
_entity_poly.pdbx_seq_one_letter_code
_entity_poly.pdbx_strand_id
1 'polypeptide(L)'
;MRLLIAEDELEISKVLKMVLEQQKYAVDVVDNGADALDYILDGDYDGVILDLMMPRMDGIEVLRRLRAEENATPVLVLTARSEVSDRVEGLDAGADDFLPKPFAITELLARVRAMLRRRANYVPNVLKLGNLSLDCGRYQLYTGGERRVQLSGKEFQLMEYLMRNPKRIFSTQELMERIWGW
;
A
#
# COMPACT_ATOMS: atom_id res chain seq x y z
N MET A 1 -2.73 -5.63 -4.14
CA MET A 1 -2.40 -4.90 -2.90
C MET A 1 -3.05 -3.52 -2.95
N ARG A 2 -3.60 -3.05 -1.85
CA ARG A 2 -4.27 -1.75 -1.73
C ARG A 2 -3.44 -0.80 -0.88
N LEU A 3 -3.20 0.39 -1.38
CA LEU A 3 -2.41 1.44 -0.72
C LEU A 3 -3.28 2.66 -0.44
N LEU A 4 -3.00 3.32 0.67
CA LEU A 4 -3.53 4.64 0.96
C LEU A 4 -2.43 5.67 0.78
N ILE A 5 -2.74 6.78 0.12
CA ILE A 5 -1.91 7.99 0.08
C ILE A 5 -2.60 9.05 0.93
N ALA A 6 -1.91 9.57 1.92
CA ALA A 6 -2.30 10.72 2.71
C ALA A 6 -1.33 11.87 2.40
N GLU A 7 -1.77 12.80 1.56
CA GLU A 7 -0.97 13.90 1.01
C GLU A 7 -1.90 15.04 0.60
N ASP A 8 -1.72 16.23 1.17
CA ASP A 8 -2.56 17.40 0.92
C ASP A 8 -2.19 18.16 -0.35
N GLU A 9 -0.96 18.01 -0.84
CA GLU A 9 -0.55 18.59 -2.13
C GLU A 9 -1.13 17.78 -3.29
N LEU A 10 -2.18 18.34 -3.92
CA LEU A 10 -2.94 17.69 -4.98
C LEU A 10 -2.09 17.22 -6.18
N GLU A 11 -1.04 17.95 -6.54
CA GLU A 11 -0.16 17.59 -7.64
C GLU A 11 0.68 16.36 -7.29
N ILE A 12 1.20 16.30 -6.06
CA ILE A 12 1.99 15.16 -5.58
C ILE A 12 1.09 13.93 -5.48
N SER A 13 -0.05 14.05 -4.85
CA SER A 13 -0.99 12.92 -4.66
C SER A 13 -1.47 12.33 -5.99
N LYS A 14 -1.74 13.16 -7.00
CA LYS A 14 -2.10 12.70 -8.35
C LYS A 14 -0.98 11.92 -9.03
N VAL A 15 0.25 12.44 -8.96
CA VAL A 15 1.41 11.75 -9.55
C VAL A 15 1.66 10.42 -8.85
N LEU A 16 1.63 10.40 -7.51
CA LEU A 16 1.80 9.18 -6.73
C LEU A 16 0.74 8.14 -7.08
N LYS A 17 -0.52 8.55 -7.12
CA LYS A 17 -1.63 7.66 -7.50
C LYS A 17 -1.41 7.06 -8.89
N MET A 18 -1.15 7.88 -9.89
CA MET A 18 -0.92 7.42 -11.26
C MET A 18 0.23 6.41 -11.35
N VAL A 19 1.35 6.70 -10.72
CA VAL A 19 2.54 5.84 -10.77
C VAL A 19 2.31 4.51 -10.06
N LEU A 20 1.65 4.53 -8.90
CA LEU A 20 1.34 3.31 -8.15
C LEU A 20 0.26 2.46 -8.83
N GLU A 21 -0.74 3.07 -9.45
CA GLU A 21 -1.74 2.36 -10.26
C GLU A 21 -1.12 1.70 -11.48
N GLN A 22 -0.11 2.32 -12.12
CA GLN A 22 0.68 1.69 -13.19
C GLN A 22 1.42 0.44 -12.69
N GLN A 23 1.82 0.41 -11.42
CA GLN A 23 2.41 -0.77 -10.77
C GLN A 23 1.34 -1.78 -10.28
N LYS A 24 0.09 -1.62 -10.69
CA LYS A 24 -1.03 -2.53 -10.38
C LYS A 24 -1.48 -2.52 -8.91
N TYR A 25 -1.17 -1.48 -8.15
CA TYR A 25 -1.77 -1.25 -6.84
C TYR A 25 -3.17 -0.65 -6.98
N ALA A 26 -4.09 -0.99 -6.09
CA ALA A 26 -5.30 -0.22 -5.87
C ALA A 26 -4.94 0.94 -4.92
N VAL A 27 -5.30 2.16 -5.26
CA VAL A 27 -4.83 3.36 -4.55
C VAL A 27 -5.99 4.28 -4.21
N ASP A 28 -6.17 4.52 -2.91
CA ASP A 28 -7.03 5.58 -2.40
C ASP A 28 -6.19 6.79 -1.98
N VAL A 29 -6.79 7.98 -2.00
CA VAL A 29 -6.12 9.23 -1.64
C VAL A 29 -6.98 10.00 -0.67
N VAL A 30 -6.36 10.52 0.39
CA VAL A 30 -6.94 11.48 1.33
C VAL A 30 -5.99 12.68 1.47
N ASP A 31 -6.51 13.82 1.84
CA ASP A 31 -5.81 15.10 1.85
C ASP A 31 -5.57 15.66 3.27
N ASN A 32 -5.83 14.88 4.29
CA ASN A 32 -5.65 15.29 5.69
C ASN A 32 -5.44 14.09 6.63
N GLY A 33 -4.86 14.36 7.78
CA GLY A 33 -4.49 13.31 8.73
C GLY A 33 -5.67 12.66 9.45
N ALA A 34 -6.77 13.38 9.68
CA ALA A 34 -7.95 12.82 10.34
C ALA A 34 -8.60 11.74 9.45
N ASP A 35 -8.87 12.09 8.20
CA ASP A 35 -9.42 11.13 7.23
C ASP A 35 -8.43 9.97 6.98
N ALA A 36 -7.11 10.26 6.99
CA ALA A 36 -6.10 9.21 6.87
C ALA A 36 -6.23 8.16 7.99
N LEU A 37 -6.36 8.61 9.23
CA LEU A 37 -6.51 7.71 10.37
C LEU A 37 -7.79 6.88 10.26
N ASP A 38 -8.92 7.51 9.96
CA ASP A 38 -10.21 6.83 9.81
C ASP A 38 -10.15 5.78 8.69
N TYR A 39 -9.60 6.13 7.52
CA TYR A 39 -9.45 5.20 6.41
C TYR A 39 -8.55 4.00 6.73
N ILE A 40 -7.44 4.22 7.48
CA ILE A 40 -6.54 3.13 7.86
C ILE A 40 -7.20 2.19 8.88
N LEU A 41 -7.95 2.74 9.84
CA LEU A 41 -8.61 1.94 10.88
C LEU A 41 -9.81 1.16 10.35
N ASP A 42 -10.60 1.78 9.49
CA ASP A 42 -11.81 1.16 8.91
C ASP A 42 -11.51 0.31 7.67
N GLY A 43 -10.41 0.61 6.97
CA GLY A 43 -10.01 -0.05 5.73
C GLY A 43 -9.01 -1.18 5.92
N ASP A 44 -8.89 -2.00 4.89
CA ASP A 44 -7.88 -3.07 4.82
C ASP A 44 -6.80 -2.68 3.81
N TYR A 45 -5.83 -1.88 4.26
CA TYR A 45 -4.70 -1.42 3.48
C TYR A 45 -3.46 -2.28 3.72
N ASP A 46 -2.73 -2.58 2.64
CA ASP A 46 -1.47 -3.30 2.70
C ASP A 46 -0.29 -2.39 3.07
N GLY A 47 -0.45 -1.09 2.85
CA GLY A 47 0.54 -0.07 3.21
C GLY A 47 -0.02 1.34 3.05
N VAL A 48 0.63 2.28 3.71
CA VAL A 48 0.28 3.71 3.69
C VAL A 48 1.48 4.54 3.30
N ILE A 49 1.26 5.52 2.44
CA ILE A 49 2.21 6.60 2.15
C ILE A 49 1.64 7.84 2.83
N LEU A 50 2.40 8.42 3.76
CA LEU A 50 1.91 9.43 4.68
C LEU A 50 2.80 10.67 4.68
N ASP A 51 2.28 11.83 4.33
CA ASP A 51 2.96 13.10 4.63
C ASP A 51 2.81 13.44 6.12
N LEU A 52 3.82 14.06 6.69
CA LEU A 52 3.76 14.55 8.07
C LEU A 52 3.05 15.90 8.17
N MET A 53 3.16 16.73 7.14
CA MET A 53 2.65 18.10 7.17
C MET A 53 1.27 18.16 6.51
N MET A 54 0.25 17.73 7.22
CA MET A 54 -1.13 17.75 6.72
C MET A 54 -2.05 18.57 7.63
N PRO A 55 -3.15 19.11 7.07
CA PRO A 55 -4.18 19.79 7.88
C PRO A 55 -4.96 18.81 8.76
N ARG A 56 -5.69 19.35 9.74
CA ARG A 56 -6.51 18.68 10.76
C ARG A 56 -5.74 17.82 11.76
N MET A 57 -4.83 17.00 11.30
CA MET A 57 -3.99 16.13 12.14
C MET A 57 -2.66 15.92 11.42
N ASP A 58 -1.54 16.15 12.10
CA ASP A 58 -0.23 15.88 11.51
C ASP A 58 0.08 14.38 11.43
N GLY A 59 0.98 14.01 10.53
CA GLY A 59 1.29 12.60 10.28
C GLY A 59 1.93 11.88 11.47
N ILE A 60 2.64 12.58 12.35
CA ILE A 60 3.20 11.98 13.58
C ILE A 60 2.06 11.56 14.53
N GLU A 61 1.06 12.40 14.68
CA GLU A 61 -0.11 12.07 15.50
C GLU A 61 -0.91 10.91 14.89
N VAL A 62 -1.06 10.88 13.57
CA VAL A 62 -1.66 9.72 12.86
C VAL A 62 -0.91 8.44 13.20
N LEU A 63 0.42 8.43 13.11
CA LEU A 63 1.26 7.28 13.44
C LEU A 63 1.07 6.83 14.89
N ARG A 64 1.12 7.77 15.85
CA ARG A 64 0.96 7.47 17.28
C ARG A 64 -0.38 6.82 17.57
N ARG A 65 -1.48 7.38 17.03
CA ARG A 65 -2.82 6.82 17.22
C ARG A 65 -2.97 5.46 16.55
N LEU A 66 -2.46 5.32 15.35
CA LEU A 66 -2.49 4.05 14.62
C LEU A 66 -1.81 2.92 15.42
N ARG A 67 -0.64 3.21 16.01
CA ARG A 67 0.08 2.22 16.81
C ARG A 67 -0.55 1.99 18.18
N ALA A 68 -1.22 3.00 18.77
CA ALA A 68 -2.00 2.84 20.00
C ALA A 68 -3.20 1.88 19.81
N GLU A 69 -3.77 1.83 18.61
CA GLU A 69 -4.82 0.87 18.23
C GLU A 69 -4.24 -0.50 17.78
N GLU A 70 -2.98 -0.77 18.08
CA GLU A 70 -2.28 -2.01 17.68
C GLU A 70 -2.30 -2.31 16.17
N ASN A 71 -2.60 -1.31 15.36
CA ASN A 71 -2.61 -1.46 13.92
C ASN A 71 -1.18 -1.49 13.37
N ALA A 72 -0.79 -2.62 12.77
CA ALA A 72 0.55 -2.88 12.25
C ALA A 72 0.69 -2.57 10.75
N THR A 73 -0.26 -1.85 10.14
CA THR A 73 -0.16 -1.47 8.73
C THR A 73 1.15 -0.70 8.49
N PRO A 74 1.97 -1.12 7.52
CA PRO A 74 3.25 -0.47 7.25
C PRO A 74 3.04 0.94 6.70
N VAL A 75 3.87 1.87 7.17
CA VAL A 75 3.80 3.29 6.79
C VAL A 75 5.15 3.76 6.25
N LEU A 76 5.15 4.25 5.02
CA LEU A 76 6.23 5.02 4.41
C LEU A 76 5.90 6.50 4.57
N VAL A 77 6.75 7.23 5.29
CA VAL A 77 6.58 8.67 5.48
C VAL A 77 7.24 9.44 4.34
N LEU A 78 6.49 10.34 3.70
CA LEU A 78 7.01 11.37 2.82
C LEU A 78 7.05 12.69 3.58
N THR A 79 8.15 13.42 3.57
CA THR A 79 8.21 14.68 4.30
C THR A 79 9.25 15.66 3.75
N ALA A 80 8.90 16.95 3.77
CA ALA A 80 9.84 18.04 3.55
C ALA A 80 10.79 18.24 4.77
N ARG A 81 10.44 17.68 5.94
CA ARG A 81 11.30 17.71 7.13
C ARG A 81 12.48 16.76 6.92
N SER A 82 13.66 17.32 6.76
CA SER A 82 14.88 16.57 6.41
C SER A 82 15.85 16.41 7.57
N GLU A 83 15.56 17.03 8.73
CA GLU A 83 16.45 16.95 9.87
C GLU A 83 16.47 15.53 10.48
N VAL A 84 17.61 15.18 11.06
CA VAL A 84 17.77 13.86 11.69
C VAL A 84 16.78 13.67 12.84
N SER A 85 16.52 14.75 13.60
CA SER A 85 15.53 14.76 14.68
C SER A 85 14.12 14.38 14.23
N ASP A 86 13.67 14.93 13.10
CA ASP A 86 12.34 14.64 12.56
C ASP A 86 12.20 13.18 12.12
N ARG A 87 13.27 12.63 11.53
CA ARG A 87 13.30 11.21 11.14
C ARG A 87 13.29 10.29 12.34
N VAL A 88 14.05 10.62 13.38
CA VAL A 88 14.04 9.86 14.64
C VAL A 88 12.67 9.90 15.29
N GLU A 89 12.05 11.08 15.40
CA GLU A 89 10.68 11.21 15.94
C GLU A 89 9.66 10.35 15.18
N GLY A 90 9.72 10.37 13.87
CA GLY A 90 8.79 9.57 13.06
C GLY A 90 9.02 8.06 13.16
N LEU A 91 10.27 7.61 13.22
CA LEU A 91 10.59 6.20 13.46
C LEU A 91 10.13 5.75 14.84
N ASP A 92 10.38 6.57 15.87
CA ASP A 92 9.91 6.31 17.23
C ASP A 92 8.38 6.32 17.35
N ALA A 93 7.70 7.13 16.51
CA ALA A 93 6.24 7.12 16.41
C ALA A 93 5.69 5.89 15.67
N GLY A 94 6.54 5.09 15.02
CA GLY A 94 6.19 3.81 14.42
C GLY A 94 6.14 3.80 12.88
N ALA A 95 6.82 4.73 12.20
CA ALA A 95 7.02 4.65 10.77
C ALA A 95 7.97 3.48 10.40
N ASP A 96 7.72 2.85 9.27
CA ASP A 96 8.55 1.73 8.77
C ASP A 96 9.72 2.20 7.91
N ASP A 97 9.55 3.32 7.21
CA ASP A 97 10.59 3.95 6.39
C ASP A 97 10.28 5.43 6.15
N PHE A 98 11.29 6.17 5.72
CA PHE A 98 11.24 7.59 5.43
C PHE A 98 11.78 7.90 4.04
N LEU A 99 11.12 8.82 3.33
CA LEU A 99 11.57 9.34 2.05
C LEU A 99 11.45 10.87 2.04
N PRO A 100 12.57 11.61 2.12
CA PRO A 100 12.56 13.07 2.08
C PRO A 100 12.09 13.61 0.72
N LYS A 101 11.31 14.69 0.73
CA LYS A 101 11.00 15.50 -0.45
C LYS A 101 12.15 16.47 -0.74
N PRO A 102 12.57 16.69 -2.01
CA PRO A 102 12.10 16.02 -3.22
C PRO A 102 12.71 14.62 -3.40
N PHE A 103 11.98 13.70 -4.00
CA PHE A 103 12.41 12.32 -4.20
C PHE A 103 12.27 11.88 -5.66
N ALA A 104 13.04 10.86 -6.05
CA ALA A 104 12.89 10.21 -7.33
C ALA A 104 11.75 9.15 -7.26
N ILE A 105 10.92 9.09 -8.29
CA ILE A 105 9.83 8.09 -8.39
C ILE A 105 10.37 6.66 -8.31
N THR A 106 11.53 6.39 -8.91
CA THR A 106 12.18 5.08 -8.83
C THR A 106 12.54 4.69 -7.39
N GLU A 107 12.97 5.65 -6.56
CA GLU A 107 13.26 5.42 -5.14
C GLU A 107 11.98 5.15 -4.35
N LEU A 108 10.94 5.96 -4.56
CA LEU A 108 9.61 5.74 -3.96
C LEU A 108 9.13 4.31 -4.23
N LEU A 109 9.12 3.89 -5.49
CA LEU A 109 8.66 2.57 -5.88
C LEU A 109 9.49 1.44 -5.26
N ALA A 110 10.80 1.62 -5.14
CA ALA A 110 11.69 0.66 -4.49
C ALA A 110 11.37 0.53 -3.00
N ARG A 111 11.14 1.65 -2.30
CA ARG A 111 10.77 1.66 -0.87
C ARG A 111 9.38 1.07 -0.62
N VAL A 112 8.41 1.39 -1.45
CA VAL A 112 7.06 0.79 -1.38
C VAL A 112 7.16 -0.73 -1.52
N ARG A 113 7.89 -1.25 -2.51
CA ARG A 113 8.11 -2.69 -2.66
C ARG A 113 8.79 -3.32 -1.45
N ALA A 114 9.81 -2.65 -0.89
CA ALA A 114 10.53 -3.13 0.29
C ALA A 114 9.63 -3.15 1.53
N MET A 115 8.82 -2.11 1.74
CA MET A 115 7.85 -2.02 2.84
C MET A 115 6.80 -3.13 2.77
N LEU A 116 6.20 -3.34 1.61
CA LEU A 116 5.19 -4.38 1.40
C LEU A 116 5.78 -5.80 1.55
N ARG A 117 7.01 -6.01 1.15
CA ARG A 117 7.72 -7.29 1.34
C ARG A 117 7.96 -7.61 2.81
N ARG A 118 8.26 -6.62 3.65
CA ARG A 118 8.48 -6.82 5.11
C ARG A 118 7.20 -7.27 5.82
N ARG A 119 6.04 -6.75 5.43
CA ARG A 119 4.73 -7.16 5.98
C ARG A 119 4.40 -8.61 5.64
N ALA A 120 4.69 -9.00 4.44
CA ALA A 120 4.48 -10.35 3.97
C ALA A 120 5.69 -11.19 4.36
N ASN A 121 5.83 -11.69 5.58
CA ASN A 121 6.87 -12.67 5.91
C ASN A 121 7.15 -13.57 4.69
N TYR A 122 8.12 -13.18 3.85
CA TYR A 122 8.49 -13.84 2.62
C TYR A 122 7.29 -14.25 1.73
N VAL A 123 6.67 -13.29 1.04
CA VAL A 123 5.74 -13.64 -0.04
C VAL A 123 6.59 -13.96 -1.26
N PRO A 124 6.63 -15.20 -1.73
CA PRO A 124 7.31 -15.53 -2.97
C PRO A 124 6.75 -14.66 -4.10
N ASN A 125 7.60 -14.23 -5.04
CA ASN A 125 7.17 -13.53 -6.26
C ASN A 125 6.15 -14.36 -7.07
N VAL A 126 5.98 -15.62 -6.72
CA VAL A 126 5.04 -16.56 -7.32
C VAL A 126 4.14 -17.13 -6.24
N LEU A 127 2.86 -16.80 -6.29
CA LEU A 127 1.83 -17.44 -5.47
C LEU A 127 1.41 -18.74 -6.14
N LYS A 128 1.26 -19.81 -5.35
CA LYS A 128 0.81 -21.13 -5.85
C LYS A 128 -0.43 -21.58 -5.08
N LEU A 129 -1.44 -22.04 -5.81
CA LEU A 129 -2.66 -22.61 -5.26
C LEU A 129 -3.18 -23.72 -6.18
N GLY A 130 -3.06 -24.98 -5.76
CA GLY A 130 -3.39 -26.11 -6.59
C GLY A 130 -2.51 -26.14 -7.86
N ASN A 131 -3.14 -26.14 -9.03
CA ASN A 131 -2.49 -26.08 -10.33
C ASN A 131 -2.29 -24.65 -10.87
N LEU A 132 -2.61 -23.62 -10.09
CA LEU A 132 -2.42 -22.23 -10.43
C LEU A 132 -1.10 -21.70 -9.88
N SER A 133 -0.42 -20.87 -10.66
CA SER A 133 0.77 -20.12 -10.24
C SER A 133 0.64 -18.70 -10.75
N LEU A 134 0.65 -17.71 -9.86
CA LEU A 134 0.59 -16.27 -10.18
C LEU A 134 1.97 -15.66 -9.99
N ASP A 135 2.61 -15.26 -11.09
CA ASP A 135 3.84 -14.47 -11.06
C ASP A 135 3.50 -13.00 -10.80
N CYS A 136 3.71 -12.55 -9.58
CA CYS A 136 3.40 -11.19 -9.15
C CYS A 136 4.34 -10.13 -9.76
N GLY A 137 5.51 -10.51 -10.21
CA GLY A 137 6.45 -9.60 -10.88
C GLY A 137 6.10 -9.36 -12.35
N ARG A 138 5.51 -10.36 -12.99
CA ARG A 138 5.14 -10.32 -14.43
C ARG A 138 3.66 -10.14 -14.69
N TYR A 139 2.83 -10.18 -13.64
CA TYR A 139 1.37 -10.14 -13.71
C TYR A 139 0.78 -11.24 -14.61
N GLN A 140 1.36 -12.44 -14.49
CA GLN A 140 1.01 -13.59 -15.32
C GLN A 140 0.47 -14.73 -14.47
N LEU A 141 -0.64 -15.31 -14.92
CA LEU A 141 -1.22 -16.50 -14.33
C LEU A 141 -0.86 -17.72 -15.20
N TYR A 142 -0.35 -18.75 -14.57
CA TYR A 142 -0.05 -20.04 -15.18
C TYR A 142 -1.04 -21.08 -14.69
N THR A 143 -1.54 -21.91 -15.60
CA THR A 143 -2.47 -23.00 -15.30
C THR A 143 -1.92 -24.32 -15.83
N GLY A 144 -1.81 -25.33 -14.96
CA GLY A 144 -1.40 -26.69 -15.39
C GLY A 144 -0.01 -26.80 -16.02
N GLY A 145 0.89 -25.85 -15.74
CA GLY A 145 2.31 -25.91 -16.11
C GLY A 145 2.70 -25.19 -17.41
N GLU A 146 1.82 -24.98 -18.38
CA GLU A 146 2.22 -24.40 -19.67
C GLU A 146 1.33 -23.24 -20.16
N ARG A 147 0.05 -23.20 -19.80
CA ARG A 147 -0.84 -22.14 -20.25
C ARG A 147 -0.63 -20.86 -19.46
N ARG A 148 -0.20 -19.82 -20.16
CA ARG A 148 0.09 -18.50 -19.60
C ARG A 148 -0.99 -17.49 -20.01
N VAL A 149 -1.51 -16.74 -19.05
CA VAL A 149 -2.46 -15.64 -19.25
C VAL A 149 -1.88 -14.36 -18.68
N GLN A 150 -1.83 -13.31 -19.50
CA GLN A 150 -1.48 -11.96 -19.05
C GLN A 150 -2.70 -11.33 -18.42
N LEU A 151 -2.59 -10.89 -17.16
CA LEU A 151 -3.68 -10.26 -16.43
C LEU A 151 -3.64 -8.73 -16.58
N SER A 152 -4.81 -8.13 -16.69
CA SER A 152 -5.00 -6.68 -16.52
C SER A 152 -4.81 -6.28 -15.05
N GLY A 153 -4.79 -4.95 -14.77
CA GLY A 153 -4.59 -4.47 -13.40
C GLY A 153 -5.59 -5.01 -12.40
N LYS A 154 -6.87 -4.97 -12.71
CA LYS A 154 -7.95 -5.42 -11.81
C LYS A 154 -8.03 -6.95 -11.71
N GLU A 155 -7.82 -7.66 -12.80
CA GLU A 155 -7.73 -9.13 -12.80
C GLU A 155 -6.56 -9.62 -11.92
N PHE A 156 -5.40 -8.97 -12.02
CA PHE A 156 -4.26 -9.29 -11.18
C PHE A 156 -4.56 -9.03 -9.70
N GLN A 157 -5.09 -7.85 -9.35
CA GLN A 157 -5.46 -7.52 -7.98
C GLN A 157 -6.45 -8.53 -7.39
N LEU A 158 -7.46 -8.92 -8.16
CA LEU A 158 -8.44 -9.91 -7.73
C LEU A 158 -7.79 -11.28 -7.52
N MET A 159 -7.01 -11.77 -8.49
CA MET A 159 -6.33 -13.06 -8.37
C MET A 159 -5.33 -13.10 -7.22
N GLU A 160 -4.53 -12.05 -7.06
CA GLU A 160 -3.60 -11.92 -5.93
C GLU A 160 -4.34 -12.01 -4.60
N TYR A 161 -5.43 -11.26 -4.46
CA TYR A 161 -6.21 -11.22 -3.22
C TYR A 161 -6.84 -12.59 -2.88
N LEU A 162 -7.44 -13.25 -3.86
CA LEU A 162 -8.03 -14.57 -3.68
C LEU A 162 -6.97 -15.63 -3.34
N MET A 163 -5.83 -15.63 -4.06
CA MET A 163 -4.76 -16.62 -3.84
C MET A 163 -4.02 -16.42 -2.51
N ARG A 164 -4.01 -15.22 -1.96
CA ARG A 164 -3.47 -14.96 -0.60
C ARG A 164 -4.40 -15.41 0.52
N ASN A 165 -5.66 -15.64 0.22
CA ASN A 165 -6.69 -16.00 1.19
C ASN A 165 -7.46 -17.28 0.79
N PRO A 166 -6.80 -18.41 0.56
CA PRO A 166 -7.38 -19.57 -0.13
C PRO A 166 -8.49 -20.29 0.63
N LYS A 167 -8.66 -19.99 1.92
CA LYS A 167 -9.70 -20.62 2.78
C LYS A 167 -10.81 -19.66 3.17
N ARG A 168 -10.81 -18.43 2.64
CA ARG A 168 -11.81 -17.41 2.96
C ARG A 168 -12.84 -17.33 1.85
N ILE A 169 -14.11 -17.22 2.24
CA ILE A 169 -15.23 -16.89 1.35
C ILE A 169 -15.42 -15.38 1.40
N PHE A 170 -15.54 -14.77 0.26
CA PHE A 170 -15.74 -13.33 0.10
C PHE A 170 -17.12 -13.05 -0.45
N SER A 171 -17.79 -12.02 0.08
CA SER A 171 -18.98 -11.48 -0.57
C SER A 171 -18.61 -10.68 -1.83
N THR A 172 -19.56 -10.55 -2.73
CA THR A 172 -19.39 -9.68 -3.90
C THR A 172 -19.07 -8.26 -3.49
N GLN A 173 -19.71 -7.75 -2.43
CA GLN A 173 -19.49 -6.42 -1.90
C GLN A 173 -18.04 -6.23 -1.42
N GLU A 174 -17.52 -7.15 -0.60
CA GLU A 174 -16.12 -7.10 -0.15
C GLU A 174 -15.13 -7.05 -1.32
N LEU A 175 -15.36 -7.85 -2.37
CA LEU A 175 -14.50 -7.84 -3.56
C LEU A 175 -14.60 -6.53 -4.33
N MET A 176 -15.81 -5.98 -4.46
CA MET A 176 -16.03 -4.70 -5.14
C MET A 176 -15.35 -3.55 -4.40
N GLU A 177 -15.52 -3.46 -3.09
CA GLU A 177 -14.86 -2.46 -2.24
C GLU A 177 -13.34 -2.60 -2.32
N ARG A 178 -12.82 -3.82 -2.16
CA ARG A 178 -11.38 -4.09 -2.12
C ARG A 178 -10.65 -3.83 -3.43
N ILE A 179 -11.26 -4.17 -4.57
CA ILE A 179 -10.61 -4.14 -5.87
C ILE A 179 -10.97 -2.90 -6.68
N TRP A 180 -12.21 -2.42 -6.58
CA TRP A 180 -12.71 -1.29 -7.37
C TRP A 180 -12.96 -0.03 -6.55
N GLY A 181 -13.01 -0.11 -5.20
CA GLY A 181 -13.23 1.04 -4.32
C GLY A 181 -14.68 1.56 -4.32
N TRP A 182 -15.66 0.64 -4.41
CA TRP A 182 -17.09 0.99 -4.47
C TRP A 182 -17.73 0.86 -3.09
#